data_0dfd11dd859d8fdff3d043695065a697
#
_entry.id   0dfd11dd859d8fdff3d043695065a697
#
_cell.length_a   1.000
_cell.length_b   1.000
_cell.length_c   1.000
_cell.angle_alpha   90.00
_cell.angle_beta   90.00
_cell.angle_gamma   90.00
#
_symmetry.space_group_name_H-M   'P 1'
#
loop_
_entity.id
_entity.type
_entity.pdbx_description
1 polymer ?
#
loop_
_entity_poly.entity_id
_entity_poly.type
_entity_poly.pdbx_seq_one_letter_code
_entity_poly.pdbx_strand_id
1 'polypeptide(L)'
;MLGKLIDSLDDPAVAMKLVAALGDPALETRLATAADAEGRPVADIVATTVRNFLNAASDDHWVQLMSIMNRAKDPGLAAVRAILSSELPELAA
;
A
#
# COMPACT_ATOMS: atom_id res chain seq x y z
N MET A 1 4.37 -5.36 -14.64
CA MET A 1 3.75 -5.98 -13.46
C MET A 1 3.22 -4.95 -12.47
N LEU A 2 4.02 -4.01 -12.03
CA LEU A 2 3.57 -2.93 -11.14
C LEU A 2 2.50 -2.05 -11.78
N GLY A 3 2.60 -1.77 -13.08
CA GLY A 3 1.59 -0.98 -13.79
C GLY A 3 0.21 -1.60 -13.74
N LYS A 4 0.10 -2.92 -13.89
CA LYS A 4 -1.17 -3.64 -13.76
C LYS A 4 -1.72 -3.58 -12.34
N LEU A 5 -0.84 -3.70 -11.34
CA LEU A 5 -1.23 -3.60 -9.94
C LEU A 5 -1.81 -2.22 -9.64
N ILE A 6 -1.14 -1.17 -10.09
CA ILE A 6 -1.58 0.21 -9.88
C ILE A 6 -2.94 0.44 -10.55
N ASP A 7 -3.10 -0.02 -11.79
CA ASP A 7 -4.37 0.09 -12.50
C ASP A 7 -5.48 -0.67 -11.77
N SER A 8 -5.16 -1.85 -11.23
CA SER A 8 -6.11 -2.66 -10.48
C SER A 8 -6.57 -1.98 -9.20
N LEU A 9 -5.70 -1.20 -8.55
CA LEU A 9 -6.04 -0.50 -7.32
C LEU A 9 -7.09 0.60 -7.51
N ASP A 10 -7.34 1.03 -8.74
CA ASP A 10 -8.43 1.95 -9.03
C ASP A 10 -9.80 1.30 -8.82
N ASP A 11 -9.86 -0.03 -8.82
CA ASP A 11 -11.07 -0.78 -8.48
C ASP A 11 -11.14 -0.98 -6.96
N PRO A 12 -12.13 -0.39 -6.26
CA PRO A 12 -12.24 -0.53 -4.80
C PRO A 12 -12.32 -1.98 -4.32
N ALA A 13 -12.97 -2.86 -5.09
CA ALA A 13 -13.08 -4.26 -4.72
C ALA A 13 -11.71 -4.93 -4.72
N VAL A 14 -10.87 -4.62 -5.69
CA VAL A 14 -9.50 -5.16 -5.76
C VAL A 14 -8.66 -4.65 -4.60
N ALA A 15 -8.75 -3.35 -4.30
CA ALA A 15 -8.01 -2.75 -3.20
C ALA A 15 -8.38 -3.40 -1.86
N MET A 16 -9.65 -3.65 -1.62
CA MET A 16 -10.10 -4.28 -0.38
C MET A 16 -9.67 -5.74 -0.28
N LYS A 17 -9.68 -6.48 -1.39
CA LYS A 17 -9.15 -7.84 -1.42
C LYS A 17 -7.67 -7.87 -1.10
N LEU A 18 -6.93 -6.91 -1.60
CA LEU A 18 -5.51 -6.79 -1.34
C LEU A 18 -5.24 -6.55 0.14
N VAL A 19 -5.98 -5.63 0.76
CA VAL A 19 -5.87 -5.33 2.19
C VAL A 19 -6.14 -6.60 3.01
N ALA A 20 -7.18 -7.34 2.67
CA ALA A 20 -7.49 -8.60 3.36
C ALA A 20 -6.36 -9.62 3.20
N ALA A 21 -5.76 -9.70 2.01
CA ALA A 21 -4.67 -10.63 1.73
C ALA A 21 -3.38 -10.29 2.48
N LEU A 22 -3.18 -9.02 2.87
CA LEU A 22 -2.02 -8.62 3.66
C LEU A 22 -1.99 -9.32 5.01
N GLY A 23 -3.16 -9.59 5.60
CA GLY A 23 -3.23 -10.30 6.87
C GLY A 23 -2.50 -9.59 8.01
N ASP A 24 -2.47 -8.26 7.98
CA ASP A 24 -1.73 -7.44 8.94
C ASP A 24 -2.70 -6.53 9.70
N PRO A 25 -3.16 -6.94 10.89
CA PRO A 25 -4.14 -6.14 11.65
C PRO A 25 -3.65 -4.75 12.03
N ALA A 26 -2.36 -4.59 12.31
CA ALA A 26 -1.79 -3.28 12.65
C ALA A 26 -1.89 -2.34 11.45
N LEU A 27 -1.58 -2.82 10.27
CA LEU A 27 -1.66 -2.04 9.05
C LEU A 27 -3.10 -1.70 8.69
N GLU A 28 -4.02 -2.65 8.86
CA GLU A 28 -5.45 -2.42 8.65
C GLU A 28 -5.97 -1.32 9.58
N THR A 29 -5.54 -1.30 10.83
CA THR A 29 -5.91 -0.26 11.79
C THR A 29 -5.38 1.11 11.35
N ARG A 30 -4.14 1.16 10.88
CA ARG A 30 -3.56 2.41 10.38
C ARG A 30 -4.33 2.94 9.17
N LEU A 31 -4.73 2.05 8.27
CA LEU A 31 -5.54 2.41 7.10
C LEU A 31 -6.91 2.96 7.52
N ALA A 32 -7.57 2.29 8.46
CA ALA A 32 -8.87 2.73 8.96
C ALA A 32 -8.77 4.10 9.63
N THR A 33 -7.72 4.33 10.41
CA THR A 33 -7.48 5.61 11.07
C THR A 33 -7.28 6.73 10.05
N ALA A 34 -6.49 6.47 9.02
CA ALA A 34 -6.26 7.44 7.96
C ALA A 34 -7.55 7.74 7.18
N ALA A 35 -8.35 6.71 6.91
CA ALA A 35 -9.62 6.86 6.21
C ALA A 35 -10.58 7.73 7.01
N ASP A 36 -10.69 7.51 8.31
CA ASP A 36 -11.53 8.32 9.20
C ASP A 36 -11.05 9.77 9.23
N ALA A 37 -9.75 9.97 9.37
CA ALA A 37 -9.18 11.32 9.45
C ALA A 37 -9.42 12.14 8.18
N GLU A 38 -9.44 11.48 7.02
CA GLU A 38 -9.63 12.17 5.73
C GLU A 38 -11.06 12.11 5.22
N GLY A 39 -11.95 11.38 5.89
CA GLY A 39 -13.32 11.21 5.44
C GLY A 39 -13.42 10.47 4.11
N ARG A 40 -12.54 9.49 3.86
CA ARG A 40 -12.44 8.76 2.60
C ARG A 40 -12.49 7.25 2.85
N PRO A 41 -12.99 6.46 1.88
CA PRO A 41 -12.95 5.00 2.02
C PRO A 41 -11.52 4.47 2.09
N VAL A 42 -11.34 3.34 2.78
CA VAL A 42 -10.02 2.68 2.88
C VAL A 42 -9.45 2.39 1.49
N ALA A 43 -10.28 1.95 0.56
CA ALA A 43 -9.82 1.67 -0.81
C ALA A 43 -9.16 2.88 -1.47
N ASP A 44 -9.71 4.08 -1.26
CA ASP A 44 -9.13 5.31 -1.79
C ASP A 44 -7.78 5.63 -1.13
N ILE A 45 -7.67 5.39 0.18
CA ILE A 45 -6.41 5.61 0.89
C ILE A 45 -5.33 4.70 0.33
N VAL A 46 -5.63 3.43 0.10
CA VAL A 46 -4.68 2.47 -0.47
C VAL A 46 -4.20 2.94 -1.84
N ALA A 47 -5.13 3.23 -2.74
CA ALA A 47 -4.78 3.63 -4.11
C ALA A 47 -3.97 4.93 -4.13
N THR A 48 -4.39 5.93 -3.37
CA THR A 48 -3.72 7.22 -3.31
C THR A 48 -2.32 7.09 -2.72
N THR A 49 -2.17 6.33 -1.64
CA THR A 49 -0.87 6.15 -0.97
C THR A 49 0.13 5.47 -1.89
N VAL A 50 -0.27 4.40 -2.57
CA VAL A 50 0.60 3.70 -3.52
C VAL A 50 0.99 4.62 -4.68
N ARG A 51 0.02 5.33 -5.25
CA ARG A 51 0.27 6.24 -6.37
C ARG A 51 1.24 7.35 -5.97
N ASN A 52 1.03 7.96 -4.81
CA ASN A 52 1.90 9.03 -4.32
C ASN A 52 3.32 8.55 -4.08
N PHE A 53 3.47 7.36 -3.51
CA PHE A 53 4.79 6.78 -3.31
C PHE A 53 5.52 6.62 -4.65
N LEU A 54 4.86 6.04 -5.64
CA LEU A 54 5.48 5.78 -6.94
C LEU A 54 5.85 7.05 -7.68
N ASN A 55 5.08 8.12 -7.50
CA ASN A 55 5.38 9.41 -8.11
C ASN A 55 6.53 10.15 -7.45
N ALA A 56 6.76 9.91 -6.17
CA ALA A 56 7.75 10.64 -5.37
C ALA A 56 8.98 9.80 -5.00
N ALA A 57 9.00 8.52 -5.34
CA ALA A 57 10.05 7.61 -4.91
C ALA A 57 11.40 7.99 -5.54
N SER A 58 12.44 8.03 -4.69
CA SER A 58 13.81 8.19 -5.15
C SER A 58 14.37 6.86 -5.67
N ASP A 59 15.54 6.90 -6.30
CA ASP A 59 16.22 5.69 -6.77
C ASP A 59 16.46 4.71 -5.63
N ASP A 60 16.83 5.21 -4.45
CA ASP A 60 17.05 4.38 -3.27
C ASP A 60 15.77 3.67 -2.85
N HIS A 61 14.64 4.36 -2.87
CA HIS A 61 13.34 3.77 -2.56
C HIS A 61 12.99 2.66 -3.56
N TRP A 62 13.25 2.90 -4.84
CA TRP A 62 13.01 1.90 -5.89
C TRP A 62 13.86 0.66 -5.68
N VAL A 63 15.15 0.83 -5.36
CA VAL A 63 16.07 -0.28 -5.11
C VAL A 63 15.58 -1.11 -3.93
N GLN A 64 15.18 -0.47 -2.83
CA GLN A 64 14.65 -1.16 -1.66
C GLN A 64 13.38 -1.94 -2.00
N LEU A 65 12.47 -1.32 -2.75
CA LEU A 65 11.22 -1.96 -3.16
C LEU A 65 11.48 -3.18 -4.01
N MET A 66 12.37 -3.07 -4.99
CA MET A 66 12.73 -4.19 -5.86
C MET A 66 13.37 -5.34 -5.08
N SER A 67 14.20 -5.03 -4.08
CA SER A 67 14.79 -6.04 -3.20
C SER A 67 13.73 -6.80 -2.41
N ILE A 68 12.74 -6.09 -1.88
CA ILE A 68 11.62 -6.70 -1.15
C ILE A 68 10.83 -7.60 -2.09
N MET A 69 10.51 -7.13 -3.29
CA MET A 69 9.75 -7.90 -4.26
C MET A 69 10.48 -9.17 -4.69
N ASN A 70 11.79 -9.09 -4.88
CA ASN A 70 12.59 -10.23 -5.32
C ASN A 70 12.64 -11.35 -4.29
N ARG A 71 12.45 -11.03 -3.01
CA ARG A 71 12.49 -12.02 -1.93
C ARG A 71 11.13 -12.56 -1.55
N ALA A 72 10.06 -11.98 -2.06
CA ALA A 72 8.70 -12.33 -1.66
C ALA A 72 8.11 -13.40 -2.56
N LYS A 73 7.23 -14.24 -2.00
CA LYS A 73 6.44 -15.20 -2.78
C LYS A 73 5.44 -14.49 -3.67
N ASP A 74 4.86 -13.40 -3.17
CA ASP A 74 3.93 -12.56 -3.92
C ASP A 74 4.53 -11.16 -3.98
N PRO A 75 5.26 -10.83 -5.06
CA PRO A 75 5.93 -9.54 -5.16
C PRO A 75 4.99 -8.35 -5.12
N GLY A 76 3.83 -8.44 -5.75
CA GLY A 76 2.86 -7.34 -5.75
C GLY A 76 2.33 -7.05 -4.36
N LEU A 77 1.97 -8.09 -3.62
CA LEU A 77 1.48 -7.94 -2.25
C LEU A 77 2.56 -7.38 -1.33
N ALA A 78 3.79 -7.89 -1.47
CA ALA A 78 4.92 -7.41 -0.67
C ALA A 78 5.22 -5.94 -0.95
N ALA A 79 5.13 -5.52 -2.20
CA ALA A 79 5.34 -4.12 -2.59
C ALA A 79 4.29 -3.21 -1.94
N VAL A 80 3.02 -3.58 -2.00
CA VAL A 80 1.95 -2.78 -1.39
C VAL A 80 2.13 -2.71 0.12
N ARG A 81 2.45 -3.82 0.77
CA ARG A 81 2.71 -3.83 2.21
C ARG A 81 3.83 -2.87 2.59
N ALA A 82 4.95 -2.92 1.87
CA ALA A 82 6.10 -2.06 2.12
C ALA A 82 5.75 -0.59 1.93
N ILE A 83 5.04 -0.26 0.86
CA ILE A 83 4.62 1.11 0.56
C ILE A 83 3.70 1.64 1.66
N LEU A 84 2.67 0.89 2.01
CA LEU A 84 1.72 1.31 3.04
C LEU A 84 2.40 1.46 4.39
N SER A 85 3.28 0.54 4.75
CA SER A 85 4.00 0.60 6.02
C SER A 85 4.89 1.83 6.13
N SER A 86 5.50 2.27 5.03
CA SER A 86 6.41 3.42 5.05
C SER A 86 5.68 4.75 4.93
N GLU A 87 4.55 4.81 4.21
CA GLU A 87 3.87 6.06 3.89
C GLU A 87 2.76 6.42 4.86
N LEU A 88 2.10 5.44 5.47
CA LEU A 88 1.04 5.72 6.43
C LEU A 88 1.61 6.24 7.74
N PRO A 89 0.92 7.20 8.40
CA PRO A 89 1.36 7.67 9.72
C PRO A 89 1.34 6.52 10.73
N GLU A 90 2.34 6.49 11.60
CA GLU A 90 2.32 5.56 12.71
C GLU A 90 1.25 5.98 13.70
N LEU A 91 0.57 4.99 14.28
CA LEU A 91 -0.39 5.28 15.34
C LEU A 91 0.36 5.76 16.57
N ALA A 92 -0.12 6.84 17.16
CA ALA A 92 0.42 7.33 18.42
C ALA A 92 0.19 6.28 19.49
N ALA A 93 1.25 5.90 20.16
CA ALA A 93 1.18 4.92 21.24
C ALA A 93 0.48 5.54 22.47
#